data_cb3e5cc148ffd4d1b71a7a316ccd2005
#
_entry.id   cb3e5cc148ffd4d1b71a7a316ccd2005
#
_cell.length_a   1.000
_cell.length_b   1.000
_cell.length_c   1.000
_cell.angle_alpha   90.00
_cell.angle_beta   90.00
_cell.angle_gamma   90.00
#
_symmetry.space_group_name_H-M   'P 1'
#
loop_
_entity.id
_entity.type
_entity.pdbx_description
1 polymer ?
#
loop_
_entity_poly.entity_id
_entity_poly.type
_entity_poly.pdbx_seq_one_letter_code
_entity_poly.pdbx_strand_id
1 'polypeptide(L)'
;PSQREVLVLRDVEGLSAPEVGKILGMSIDAVKSRLHRARVAIREELAPALGRPGIAPPRGALCPDVLTLFSQHLEGEIDPGVCATMEAHLAQCHHCRDACESLKRTLAICRQLPTPDVPASLAASVKAAIHAFLNQR
;
A
#
# COMPACT_ATOMS: atom_id res chain seq x y z
N PRO A 1 12.04 -5.49 10.90
CA PRO A 1 11.57 -5.56 9.51
C PRO A 1 11.50 -4.18 8.88
N SER A 2 11.97 -4.07 7.65
CA SER A 2 12.01 -2.81 6.90
C SER A 2 10.64 -2.47 6.29
N GLN A 3 10.46 -1.20 5.89
CA GLN A 3 9.28 -0.77 5.13
C GLN A 3 9.15 -1.55 3.81
N ARG A 4 10.30 -1.86 3.17
CA ARG A 4 10.36 -2.62 1.92
C ARG A 4 9.79 -4.03 2.07
N GLU A 5 10.16 -4.76 3.12
CA GLU A 5 9.66 -6.12 3.38
C GLU A 5 8.14 -6.13 3.54
N VAL A 6 7.60 -5.19 4.31
CA VAL A 6 6.15 -5.07 4.50
C VAL A 6 5.44 -4.77 3.19
N LEU A 7 5.97 -3.84 2.37
CA LEU A 7 5.39 -3.48 1.07
C LEU A 7 5.40 -4.67 0.11
N VAL A 8 6.53 -5.37 0.01
CA VAL A 8 6.67 -6.53 -0.91
C VAL A 8 5.68 -7.63 -0.51
N LEU A 9 5.65 -8.02 0.75
CA LEU A 9 4.74 -9.09 1.20
C LEU A 9 3.27 -8.71 1.00
N ARG A 10 2.88 -7.45 1.25
CA ARG A 10 1.49 -7.02 1.18
C ARG A 10 1.05 -6.66 -0.24
N ASP A 11 1.76 -5.78 -0.93
CA ASP A 11 1.32 -5.16 -2.19
C ASP A 11 1.85 -5.87 -3.44
N VAL A 12 2.96 -6.61 -3.35
CA VAL A 12 3.49 -7.42 -4.46
C VAL A 12 3.01 -8.87 -4.36
N GLU A 13 3.20 -9.52 -3.20
CA GLU A 13 2.84 -10.93 -2.99
C GLU A 13 1.37 -11.13 -2.62
N GLY A 14 0.64 -10.07 -2.24
CA GLY A 14 -0.79 -10.10 -1.98
C GLY A 14 -1.20 -10.69 -0.63
N LEU A 15 -0.28 -10.81 0.33
CA LEU A 15 -0.60 -11.30 1.68
C LEU A 15 -1.43 -10.28 2.44
N SER A 16 -2.31 -10.74 3.32
CA SER A 16 -3.07 -9.87 4.23
C SER A 16 -2.17 -9.29 5.34
N ALA A 17 -2.58 -8.17 5.94
CA ALA A 17 -1.83 -7.57 7.03
C ALA A 17 -1.63 -8.50 8.24
N PRO A 18 -2.60 -9.33 8.65
CA PRO A 18 -2.39 -10.36 9.66
C PRO A 18 -1.32 -11.39 9.29
N GLU A 19 -1.31 -11.87 8.02
CA GLU A 19 -0.30 -12.82 7.54
C GLU A 19 1.10 -12.22 7.54
N VAL A 20 1.24 -10.99 7.06
CA VAL A 20 2.51 -10.24 7.13
C VAL A 20 2.97 -10.07 8.58
N GLY A 21 2.05 -9.75 9.49
CA GLY A 21 2.35 -9.65 10.91
C GLY A 21 2.90 -10.94 11.50
N LYS A 22 2.30 -12.09 11.17
CA LYS A 22 2.79 -13.41 11.60
C LYS A 22 4.17 -13.73 11.04
N ILE A 23 4.41 -13.47 9.77
CA ILE A 23 5.72 -13.72 9.10
C ILE A 23 6.82 -12.89 9.72
N LEU A 24 6.55 -11.60 9.95
CA LEU A 24 7.56 -10.64 10.41
C LEU A 24 7.65 -10.49 11.95
N GLY A 25 6.79 -11.20 12.69
CA GLY A 25 6.72 -11.09 14.15
C GLY A 25 6.27 -9.70 14.62
N MET A 26 5.29 -9.10 13.93
CA MET A 26 4.80 -7.74 14.19
C MET A 26 3.30 -7.72 14.50
N SER A 27 2.87 -6.72 15.27
CA SER A 27 1.43 -6.45 15.41
C SER A 27 0.83 -5.96 14.08
N ILE A 28 -0.45 -6.20 13.88
CA ILE A 28 -1.19 -5.75 12.69
C ILE A 28 -1.08 -4.24 12.52
N ASP A 29 -1.23 -3.48 13.61
CA ASP A 29 -1.13 -2.01 13.58
C ASP A 29 0.27 -1.53 13.18
N ALA A 30 1.33 -2.24 13.63
CA ALA A 30 2.69 -1.94 13.21
C ALA A 30 2.91 -2.25 11.73
N VAL A 31 2.32 -3.32 11.19
CA VAL A 31 2.32 -3.63 9.76
C VAL A 31 1.66 -2.50 8.97
N LYS A 32 0.44 -2.11 9.34
CA LYS A 32 -0.35 -1.07 8.65
C LYS A 32 0.36 0.30 8.66
N SER A 33 0.89 0.68 9.81
CA SER A 33 1.65 1.94 9.94
C SER A 33 2.91 1.97 9.07
N ARG A 34 3.64 0.84 8.98
CA ARG A 34 4.81 0.74 8.10
C ARG A 34 4.43 0.69 6.63
N LEU A 35 3.35 0.00 6.32
CA LEU A 35 2.82 -0.10 4.97
C LEU A 35 2.41 1.28 4.43
N HIS A 36 1.70 2.07 5.22
CA HIS A 36 1.36 3.45 4.84
C HIS A 36 2.61 4.26 4.50
N ARG A 37 3.62 4.26 5.40
CA ARG A 37 4.89 4.99 5.16
C ARG A 37 5.63 4.47 3.94
N ALA A 38 5.64 3.16 3.71
CA ALA A 38 6.27 2.55 2.54
C ALA A 38 5.58 2.97 1.23
N ARG A 39 4.26 3.00 1.21
CA ARG A 39 3.45 3.44 0.06
C ARG A 39 3.70 4.91 -0.28
N VAL A 40 3.77 5.76 0.72
CA VAL A 40 4.09 7.19 0.52
C VAL A 40 5.50 7.37 -0.02
N ALA A 41 6.49 6.70 0.61
CA ALA A 41 7.89 6.82 0.20
C ALA A 41 8.11 6.35 -1.25
N ILE A 42 7.59 5.17 -1.63
CA ILE A 42 7.76 4.66 -3.01
C ILE A 42 7.04 5.53 -4.03
N ARG A 43 5.88 6.10 -3.67
CA ARG A 43 5.19 7.06 -4.53
C ARG A 43 6.05 8.30 -4.78
N GLU A 44 6.69 8.84 -3.77
CA GLU A 44 7.56 10.01 -3.88
C GLU A 44 8.80 9.72 -4.75
N GLU A 45 9.40 8.56 -4.57
CA GLU A 45 10.56 8.14 -5.37
C GLU A 45 10.21 7.90 -6.84
N LEU A 46 9.04 7.34 -7.14
CA LEU A 46 8.61 7.05 -8.51
C LEU A 46 8.01 8.27 -9.23
N ALA A 47 7.54 9.27 -8.52
CA ALA A 47 6.88 10.44 -9.11
C ALA A 47 7.70 11.13 -10.21
N PRO A 48 9.02 11.37 -10.05
CA PRO A 48 9.85 11.97 -11.11
C PRO A 48 9.95 11.08 -12.35
N ALA A 49 10.10 9.77 -12.18
CA ALA A 49 10.20 8.81 -13.27
C ALA A 49 8.90 8.68 -14.07
N LEU A 50 7.76 9.00 -13.44
CA LEU A 50 6.43 9.00 -14.05
C LEU A 50 6.06 10.36 -14.67
N GLY A 51 7.02 11.30 -14.75
CA GLY A 51 6.82 12.63 -15.34
C GLY A 51 5.92 13.55 -14.50
N ARG A 52 5.79 13.28 -13.21
CA ARG A 52 5.01 14.10 -12.29
C ARG A 52 5.91 14.63 -11.18
N PRO A 53 5.95 15.94 -10.97
CA PRO A 53 6.61 16.49 -9.79
C PRO A 53 5.92 15.91 -8.54
N GLY A 54 6.70 15.64 -7.52
CA GLY A 54 6.17 15.19 -6.24
C GLY A 54 5.02 16.12 -5.82
N ILE A 55 3.85 15.54 -5.59
CA ILE A 55 2.69 16.34 -5.20
C ILE A 55 3.02 16.89 -3.81
N ALA A 56 3.23 18.20 -3.71
CA ALA A 56 3.44 18.87 -2.45
C ALA A 56 2.31 18.50 -1.47
N PRO A 57 2.60 18.37 -0.17
CA PRO A 57 1.55 18.11 0.81
C PRO A 57 0.44 19.16 0.69
N PRO A 58 -0.81 18.81 0.99
CA PRO A 58 -1.93 19.72 0.87
C PRO A 58 -1.65 20.99 1.68
N ARG A 59 -1.68 22.14 1.02
CA ARG A 59 -1.38 23.44 1.62
C ARG A 59 -2.62 24.11 2.22
N GLY A 60 -3.69 23.38 2.45
CA GLY A 60 -4.91 23.94 3.01
C GLY A 60 -5.34 23.25 4.31
N ALA A 61 -5.67 24.02 5.33
CA ALA A 61 -6.25 23.50 6.57
C ALA A 61 -7.57 22.70 6.37
N LEU A 62 -8.09 22.70 5.16
CA LEU A 62 -9.34 22.04 4.77
C LEU A 62 -9.14 20.72 4.02
N CYS A 63 -7.89 20.34 3.67
CA CYS A 63 -7.64 19.08 3.00
C CYS A 63 -7.38 17.97 4.03
N PRO A 64 -8.13 16.87 4.00
CA PRO A 64 -7.84 15.69 4.81
C PRO A 64 -6.53 15.04 4.34
N ASP A 65 -5.92 14.23 5.20
CA ASP A 65 -4.78 13.38 4.81
C ASP A 65 -5.29 12.21 3.94
N VAL A 66 -5.50 12.51 2.66
CA VAL A 66 -6.07 11.56 1.69
C VAL A 66 -5.19 10.33 1.47
N LEU A 67 -3.87 10.43 1.68
CA LEU A 67 -2.97 9.28 1.52
C LEU A 67 -3.12 8.29 2.67
N THR A 68 -3.28 8.80 3.90
CA THR A 68 -3.61 7.96 5.06
C THR A 68 -4.97 7.32 4.90
N LEU A 69 -6.00 8.10 4.56
CA LEU A 69 -7.36 7.59 4.35
C LEU A 69 -7.40 6.55 3.22
N PHE A 70 -6.72 6.79 2.12
CA PHE A 70 -6.64 5.82 1.02
C PHE A 70 -5.91 4.53 1.44
N SER A 71 -4.83 4.64 2.22
CA SER A 71 -4.13 3.47 2.75
C SER A 71 -5.02 2.64 3.68
N GLN A 72 -5.81 3.30 4.54
CA GLN A 72 -6.80 2.64 5.41
C GLN A 72 -7.92 1.97 4.60
N HIS A 73 -8.39 2.63 3.53
CA HIS A 73 -9.38 2.05 2.61
C HIS A 73 -8.87 0.74 1.98
N LEU A 74 -7.60 0.69 1.57
CA LEU A 74 -7.00 -0.52 1.01
C LEU A 74 -6.90 -1.68 2.03
N GLU A 75 -6.89 -1.37 3.31
CA GLU A 75 -6.90 -2.36 4.39
C GLU A 75 -8.32 -2.68 4.91
N GLY A 76 -9.35 -2.08 4.31
CA GLY A 76 -10.75 -2.30 4.70
C GLY A 76 -11.12 -1.67 6.05
N GLU A 77 -10.40 -0.63 6.48
CA GLU A 77 -10.56 -0.01 7.80
C GLU A 77 -11.33 1.31 7.78
N ILE A 78 -11.68 1.79 6.60
CA ILE A 78 -12.38 3.08 6.50
C ILE A 78 -13.88 2.91 6.72
N ASP A 79 -14.46 3.75 7.55
CA ASP A 79 -15.90 3.84 7.72
C ASP A 79 -16.58 4.35 6.44
N PRO A 80 -17.76 3.81 6.03
CA PRO A 80 -18.47 4.25 4.84
C PRO A 80 -18.77 5.75 4.80
N GLY A 81 -19.04 6.38 5.95
CA GLY A 81 -19.27 7.83 6.03
C GLY A 81 -18.01 8.64 5.76
N VAL A 82 -16.87 8.18 6.26
CA VAL A 82 -15.56 8.78 5.97
C VAL A 82 -15.18 8.59 4.50
N CYS A 83 -15.49 7.42 3.92
CA CYS A 83 -15.27 7.15 2.51
C CYS A 83 -16.07 8.12 1.63
N ALA A 84 -17.36 8.30 1.90
CA ALA A 84 -18.23 9.24 1.16
C ALA A 84 -17.73 10.69 1.28
N THR A 85 -17.28 11.10 2.47
CA THR A 85 -16.71 12.44 2.69
C THR A 85 -15.42 12.64 1.88
N MET A 86 -14.55 11.62 1.84
CA MET A 86 -13.34 11.65 1.04
C MET A 86 -13.67 11.74 -0.46
N GLU A 87 -14.61 10.96 -0.97
CA GLU A 87 -15.03 11.00 -2.36
C GLU A 87 -15.59 12.38 -2.76
N ALA A 88 -16.42 12.98 -1.92
CA ALA A 88 -16.94 14.34 -2.13
C ALA A 88 -15.81 15.38 -2.17
N HIS A 89 -14.80 15.25 -1.30
CA HIS A 89 -13.63 16.12 -1.32
C HIS A 89 -12.81 15.94 -2.60
N LEU A 90 -12.54 14.69 -3.02
CA LEU A 90 -11.79 14.38 -4.24
C LEU A 90 -12.50 14.91 -5.51
N ALA A 91 -13.83 14.99 -5.51
CA ALA A 91 -14.57 15.58 -6.61
C ALA A 91 -14.29 17.08 -6.81
N GLN A 92 -13.96 17.79 -5.73
CA GLN A 92 -13.76 19.25 -5.71
C GLN A 92 -12.29 19.68 -5.62
N CYS A 93 -11.41 18.81 -5.11
CA CYS A 93 -10.01 19.12 -4.89
C CYS A 93 -9.08 18.39 -5.86
N HIS A 94 -8.57 19.08 -6.86
CA HIS A 94 -7.64 18.52 -7.85
C HIS A 94 -6.36 17.99 -7.20
N HIS A 95 -5.80 18.72 -6.22
CA HIS A 95 -4.58 18.33 -5.53
C HIS A 95 -4.71 16.97 -4.83
N CYS A 96 -5.78 16.78 -4.07
CA CYS A 96 -6.03 15.51 -3.36
C CYS A 96 -6.35 14.37 -4.33
N ARG A 97 -7.08 14.66 -5.42
CA ARG A 97 -7.33 13.70 -6.49
C ARG A 97 -6.03 13.22 -7.13
N ASP A 98 -5.15 14.13 -7.50
CA ASP A 98 -3.86 13.80 -8.11
C ASP A 98 -2.97 12.99 -7.16
N ALA A 99 -3.01 13.29 -5.86
CA ALA A 99 -2.30 12.51 -4.85
C ALA A 99 -2.80 11.06 -4.78
N CYS A 100 -4.11 10.85 -4.73
CA CYS A 100 -4.72 9.52 -4.73
C CYS A 100 -4.43 8.76 -6.03
N GLU A 101 -4.58 9.40 -7.18
CA GLU A 101 -4.30 8.77 -8.48
C GLU A 101 -2.81 8.41 -8.64
N SER A 102 -1.91 9.26 -8.13
CA SER A 102 -0.48 8.96 -8.10
C SER A 102 -0.19 7.70 -7.26
N LEU A 103 -0.78 7.58 -6.08
CA LEU A 103 -0.61 6.40 -5.24
C LEU A 103 -1.21 5.14 -5.88
N LYS A 104 -2.41 5.22 -6.47
CA LYS A 104 -3.03 4.10 -7.20
C LYS A 104 -2.12 3.58 -8.32
N ARG A 105 -1.53 4.47 -9.12
CA ARG A 105 -0.60 4.10 -10.20
C ARG A 105 0.67 3.45 -9.65
N THR A 106 1.25 4.01 -8.59
CA THR A 106 2.42 3.43 -7.93
C THR A 106 2.16 1.99 -7.49
N LEU A 107 1.02 1.75 -6.83
CA LEU A 107 0.65 0.41 -6.38
C LEU A 107 0.34 -0.54 -7.54
N ALA A 108 -0.25 -0.03 -8.62
CA ALA A 108 -0.47 -0.84 -9.84
C ALA A 108 0.86 -1.30 -10.45
N ILE A 109 1.88 -0.44 -10.48
CA ILE A 109 3.24 -0.81 -10.92
C ILE A 109 3.83 -1.87 -10.00
N CYS A 110 3.74 -1.71 -8.67
CA CYS A 110 4.24 -2.70 -7.71
C CYS A 110 3.62 -4.08 -7.92
N ARG A 111 2.33 -4.16 -8.25
CA ARG A 111 1.62 -5.42 -8.51
C ARG A 111 1.96 -6.04 -9.86
N GLN A 112 2.46 -5.25 -10.80
CA GLN A 112 2.82 -5.70 -12.16
C GLN A 112 4.34 -5.92 -12.32
N LEU A 113 5.11 -5.74 -11.24
CA LEU A 113 6.55 -6.03 -11.31
C LEU A 113 6.73 -7.47 -11.76
N PRO A 114 7.53 -7.71 -12.82
CA PRO A 114 7.85 -9.07 -13.23
C PRO A 114 8.52 -9.76 -12.03
N THR A 115 7.96 -10.87 -11.61
CA THR A 115 8.68 -11.76 -10.71
C THR A 115 9.97 -12.15 -11.41
N PRO A 116 11.15 -12.03 -10.75
CA PRO A 116 12.38 -12.55 -11.32
C PRO A 116 12.12 -14.00 -11.75
N ASP A 117 12.85 -14.48 -12.75
CA ASP A 117 12.72 -15.82 -13.37
C ASP A 117 12.93 -16.92 -12.31
N VAL A 118 11.97 -17.00 -11.39
CA VAL A 118 11.89 -18.08 -10.39
C VAL A 118 11.01 -19.15 -11.01
N PRO A 119 11.52 -20.38 -11.16
CA PRO A 119 10.72 -21.48 -11.69
C PRO A 119 9.37 -21.54 -10.96
N ALA A 120 8.26 -21.67 -11.70
CA ALA A 120 6.91 -21.64 -11.14
C ALA A 120 6.72 -22.71 -10.03
N SER A 121 7.41 -23.85 -10.15
CA SER A 121 7.45 -24.89 -9.13
C SER A 121 8.08 -24.42 -7.81
N LEU A 122 9.16 -23.64 -7.88
CA LEU A 122 9.82 -23.10 -6.69
C LEU A 122 8.95 -22.01 -6.03
N ALA A 123 8.37 -21.12 -6.82
CA ALA A 123 7.44 -20.09 -6.32
C ALA A 123 6.23 -20.73 -5.62
N ALA A 124 5.65 -21.79 -6.23
CA ALA A 124 4.54 -22.54 -5.64
C ALA A 124 4.95 -23.23 -4.33
N SER A 125 6.13 -23.85 -4.29
CA SER A 125 6.65 -24.52 -3.09
C SER A 125 6.88 -23.54 -1.94
N VAL A 126 7.46 -22.36 -2.23
CA VAL A 126 7.66 -21.30 -1.22
C VAL A 126 6.32 -20.77 -0.70
N LYS A 127 5.35 -20.49 -1.58
CA LYS A 127 4.00 -20.06 -1.17
C LYS A 127 3.31 -21.12 -0.31
N ALA A 128 3.38 -22.39 -0.71
CA ALA A 128 2.82 -23.49 0.10
C ALA A 128 3.48 -23.61 1.48
N ALA A 129 4.80 -23.46 1.56
CA ALA A 129 5.53 -23.46 2.84
C ALA A 129 5.12 -22.29 3.74
N ILE A 130 4.93 -21.08 3.18
CA ILE A 130 4.46 -19.92 3.92
C ILE A 130 3.03 -20.18 4.46
N HIS A 131 2.12 -20.68 3.63
CA HIS A 131 0.76 -21.00 4.06
C HIS A 131 0.74 -22.10 5.13
N ALA A 132 1.54 -23.15 4.98
CA ALA A 132 1.68 -24.19 5.99
C ALA A 132 2.17 -23.63 7.33
N PHE A 133 3.19 -22.76 7.31
CA PHE A 133 3.68 -22.07 8.50
C PHE A 133 2.60 -21.20 9.17
N LEU A 134 1.82 -20.47 8.38
CA LEU A 134 0.74 -19.61 8.89
C LEU A 134 -0.41 -20.41 9.53
N ASN A 135 -0.69 -21.61 9.03
CA ASN A 135 -1.76 -22.48 9.51
C ASN A 135 -1.38 -23.32 10.75
N GLN A 136 -0.09 -23.41 11.08
CA GLN A 136 0.38 -24.18 12.27
C GLN A 136 0.36 -23.39 13.57
N ARG A 137 -0.13 -22.15 13.56
CA ARG A 137 -0.27 -21.26 14.72
C ARG A 137 -1.70 -20.72 14.76
#